data_743bdb829a08471d9ed2ed3e886ecdf1
#
_entry.id   743bdb829a08471d9ed2ed3e886ecdf1
#
_cell.length_a   1.000
_cell.length_b   1.000
_cell.length_c   1.000
_cell.angle_alpha   90.00
_cell.angle_beta   90.00
_cell.angle_gamma   90.00
#
_symmetry.space_group_name_H-M   'P 1'
#
loop_
_entity.id
_entity.type
_entity.pdbx_description
1 polymer ?
#
loop_
_entity_poly.entity_id
_entity_poly.type
_entity_poly.pdbx_seq_one_letter_code
_entity_poly.pdbx_strand_id
1 'polypeptide(L)'
;MTLRVVVADDQALVRVGFCGIIAATPGFTVVGEAGNGAEAVEAARRTRPDVILMDVRMPVMDGIEATRQITASTDVRVLILTTFDLDEYVFAALRAGASGFLLKDTVPADLLTAIRVVAAGDALLAPSVTRRLIGEFTRAFPGAGTLAAARPVQGAAASAQDDQVSAACGRLQRVLTERELEVLRMVARGMSNAEIAEELTISPATAKTHVAHLLTKLDARDRIQLVIIAYQTGLYSPGGRPPEPPDYPLRFSP
;
A
#
# COMPACT_ATOMS: atom_id res chain seq x y z
N MET A 1 -2.65 9.67 -23.32
CA MET A 1 -2.44 8.23 -23.04
C MET A 1 -3.74 7.68 -22.48
N THR A 2 -4.27 6.58 -23.00
CA THR A 2 -5.57 6.02 -22.57
C THR A 2 -5.31 4.93 -21.55
N LEU A 3 -5.93 5.01 -20.38
CA LEU A 3 -5.81 4.01 -19.31
C LEU A 3 -6.65 2.78 -19.65
N ARG A 4 -6.03 1.63 -19.59
CA ARG A 4 -6.60 0.31 -19.91
C ARG A 4 -7.04 -0.36 -18.62
N VAL A 5 -8.33 -0.66 -18.49
CA VAL A 5 -8.94 -1.17 -17.26
C VAL A 5 -9.60 -2.53 -17.52
N VAL A 6 -9.39 -3.47 -16.61
CA VAL A 6 -10.20 -4.70 -16.51
C VAL A 6 -11.13 -4.56 -15.30
N VAL A 7 -12.35 -5.06 -15.41
CA VAL A 7 -13.32 -5.10 -14.31
C VAL A 7 -13.62 -6.56 -13.96
N ALA A 8 -13.33 -6.95 -12.71
CA ALA A 8 -13.55 -8.28 -12.17
C ALA A 8 -14.53 -8.22 -11.00
N ASP A 9 -15.72 -8.75 -11.20
CA ASP A 9 -16.81 -8.78 -10.21
C ASP A 9 -17.75 -9.94 -10.57
N ASP A 10 -18.23 -10.72 -9.60
CA ASP A 10 -19.14 -11.84 -9.87
C ASP A 10 -20.57 -11.37 -10.19
N GLN A 11 -20.94 -10.16 -9.74
CA GLN A 11 -22.24 -9.57 -9.96
C GLN A 11 -22.28 -8.87 -11.34
N ALA A 12 -22.95 -9.49 -12.31
CA ALA A 12 -23.02 -8.99 -13.69
C ALA A 12 -23.52 -7.54 -13.79
N LEU A 13 -24.50 -7.14 -12.97
CA LEU A 13 -25.05 -5.79 -12.99
C LEU A 13 -24.02 -4.74 -12.50
N VAL A 14 -23.29 -5.06 -11.46
CA VAL A 14 -22.21 -4.21 -10.90
C VAL A 14 -21.10 -4.06 -11.94
N ARG A 15 -20.68 -5.17 -12.54
CA ARG A 15 -19.66 -5.21 -13.58
C ARG A 15 -20.04 -4.34 -14.79
N VAL A 16 -21.27 -4.49 -15.30
CA VAL A 16 -21.79 -3.66 -16.40
C VAL A 16 -21.84 -2.18 -16.02
N GLY A 17 -22.23 -1.86 -14.78
CA GLY A 17 -22.24 -0.49 -14.26
C GLY A 17 -20.84 0.16 -14.28
N PHE A 18 -19.85 -0.50 -13.74
CA PHE A 18 -18.46 0.01 -13.74
C PHE A 18 -17.89 0.11 -15.16
N CYS A 19 -18.12 -0.90 -16.01
CA CYS A 19 -17.70 -0.85 -17.41
C CYS A 19 -18.34 0.34 -18.14
N GLY A 20 -19.62 0.62 -17.91
CA GLY A 20 -20.32 1.75 -18.49
C GLY A 20 -19.73 3.10 -18.07
N ILE A 21 -19.45 3.28 -16.77
CA ILE A 21 -18.84 4.50 -16.23
C ILE A 21 -17.45 4.73 -16.86
N ILE A 22 -16.63 3.69 -16.92
CA ILE A 22 -15.27 3.74 -17.44
C ILE A 22 -15.28 4.03 -18.94
N ALA A 23 -16.10 3.31 -19.72
CA ALA A 23 -16.18 3.46 -21.17
C ALA A 23 -16.73 4.81 -21.61
N ALA A 24 -17.63 5.43 -20.81
CA ALA A 24 -18.17 6.75 -21.08
C ALA A 24 -17.18 7.90 -20.80
N THR A 25 -16.04 7.61 -20.16
CA THR A 25 -15.11 8.65 -19.72
C THR A 25 -13.91 8.77 -20.67
N PRO A 26 -13.65 9.96 -21.27
CA PRO A 26 -12.47 10.15 -22.10
C PRO A 26 -11.16 9.84 -21.38
N GLY A 27 -10.26 9.15 -22.07
CA GLY A 27 -8.97 8.74 -21.51
C GLY A 27 -8.97 7.41 -20.77
N PHE A 28 -10.08 6.66 -20.80
CA PHE A 28 -10.17 5.30 -20.29
C PHE A 28 -10.69 4.33 -21.34
N THR A 29 -10.34 3.07 -21.22
CA THR A 29 -10.91 1.98 -22.03
C THR A 29 -10.99 0.70 -21.21
N VAL A 30 -12.13 0.01 -21.28
CA VAL A 30 -12.30 -1.33 -20.74
C VAL A 30 -11.71 -2.32 -21.75
N VAL A 31 -10.72 -3.09 -21.30
CA VAL A 31 -10.00 -4.07 -22.16
C VAL A 31 -10.34 -5.52 -21.81
N GLY A 32 -11.17 -5.73 -20.80
CA GLY A 32 -11.65 -7.05 -20.41
C GLY A 32 -12.58 -6.99 -19.21
N GLU A 33 -13.35 -8.06 -19.06
CA GLU A 33 -14.23 -8.33 -17.93
C GLU A 33 -13.95 -9.73 -17.40
N ALA A 34 -14.22 -9.97 -16.11
CA ALA A 34 -14.10 -11.25 -15.45
C ALA A 34 -15.21 -11.45 -14.42
N GLY A 35 -15.78 -12.64 -14.35
CA GLY A 35 -16.80 -13.01 -13.37
C GLY A 35 -16.23 -13.76 -12.16
N ASN A 36 -14.94 -14.02 -12.13
CA ASN A 36 -14.22 -14.67 -11.04
C ASN A 36 -12.72 -14.37 -11.10
N GLY A 37 -11.99 -14.74 -10.04
CA GLY A 37 -10.57 -14.45 -9.93
C GLY A 37 -9.70 -15.15 -10.98
N ALA A 38 -10.06 -16.37 -11.40
CA ALA A 38 -9.30 -17.11 -12.41
C ALA A 38 -9.39 -16.42 -13.79
N GLU A 39 -10.57 -15.97 -14.17
CA GLU A 39 -10.78 -15.15 -15.36
C GLU A 39 -10.04 -13.82 -15.29
N ALA A 40 -9.99 -13.19 -14.10
CA ALA A 40 -9.25 -11.96 -13.90
C ALA A 40 -7.74 -12.13 -14.10
N VAL A 41 -7.15 -13.23 -13.61
CA VAL A 41 -5.74 -13.57 -13.82
C VAL A 41 -5.47 -13.78 -15.32
N GLU A 42 -6.34 -14.49 -16.02
CA GLU A 42 -6.20 -14.71 -17.47
C GLU A 42 -6.35 -13.40 -18.26
N ALA A 43 -7.32 -12.56 -17.90
CA ALA A 43 -7.51 -11.23 -18.48
C ALA A 43 -6.27 -10.34 -18.28
N ALA A 44 -5.66 -10.35 -17.09
CA ALA A 44 -4.44 -9.61 -16.78
C ALA A 44 -3.28 -9.99 -17.73
N ARG A 45 -3.06 -11.29 -17.89
CA ARG A 45 -2.00 -11.82 -18.76
C ARG A 45 -2.21 -11.48 -20.24
N ARG A 46 -3.44 -11.68 -20.72
CA ARG A 46 -3.80 -11.48 -22.12
C ARG A 46 -3.83 -10.01 -22.52
N THR A 47 -4.43 -9.15 -21.69
CA THR A 47 -4.68 -7.76 -22.07
C THR A 47 -3.67 -6.77 -21.51
N ARG A 48 -2.87 -7.16 -20.50
CA ARG A 48 -1.91 -6.29 -19.80
C ARG A 48 -2.51 -4.91 -19.51
N PRO A 49 -3.58 -4.83 -18.68
CA PRO A 49 -4.20 -3.56 -18.33
C PRO A 49 -3.28 -2.74 -17.43
N ASP A 50 -3.52 -1.43 -17.35
CA ASP A 50 -2.85 -0.57 -16.37
C ASP A 50 -3.39 -0.84 -14.96
N VAL A 51 -4.73 -1.05 -14.85
CA VAL A 51 -5.42 -1.28 -13.58
C VAL A 51 -6.49 -2.36 -13.75
N ILE A 52 -6.63 -3.20 -12.72
CA ILE A 52 -7.78 -4.10 -12.55
C ILE A 52 -8.61 -3.61 -11.38
N LEU A 53 -9.90 -3.36 -11.59
CA LEU A 53 -10.89 -3.27 -10.53
C LEU A 53 -11.25 -4.69 -10.11
N MET A 54 -11.04 -5.05 -8.84
CA MET A 54 -11.14 -6.43 -8.36
C MET A 54 -12.10 -6.51 -7.18
N ASP A 55 -13.19 -7.23 -7.34
CA ASP A 55 -14.00 -7.62 -6.18
C ASP A 55 -13.26 -8.62 -5.30
N VAL A 56 -13.51 -8.55 -3.99
CA VAL A 56 -12.90 -9.46 -3.02
C VAL A 56 -13.55 -10.84 -3.10
N ARG A 57 -14.89 -10.89 -3.08
CA ARG A 57 -15.62 -12.15 -2.99
C ARG A 57 -16.16 -12.59 -4.34
N MET A 58 -15.49 -13.55 -4.94
CA MET A 58 -15.91 -14.16 -6.21
C MET A 58 -15.85 -15.68 -6.12
N PRO A 59 -16.67 -16.40 -6.90
CA PRO A 59 -16.63 -17.86 -6.99
C PRO A 59 -15.33 -18.35 -7.66
N VAL A 60 -15.02 -19.64 -7.52
CA VAL A 60 -13.88 -20.35 -8.12
C VAL A 60 -12.54 -19.90 -7.54
N MET A 61 -12.22 -18.61 -7.61
CA MET A 61 -11.05 -17.97 -7.03
C MET A 61 -11.46 -16.59 -6.54
N ASP A 62 -11.16 -16.29 -5.28
CA ASP A 62 -11.42 -14.97 -4.70
C ASP A 62 -10.45 -13.90 -5.21
N GLY A 63 -10.82 -12.63 -5.01
CA GLY A 63 -10.02 -11.51 -5.51
C GLY A 63 -8.68 -11.34 -4.81
N ILE A 64 -8.51 -11.83 -3.59
CA ILE A 64 -7.24 -11.76 -2.85
C ILE A 64 -6.23 -12.73 -3.45
N GLU A 65 -6.66 -13.97 -3.72
CA GLU A 65 -5.81 -14.97 -4.37
C GLU A 65 -5.49 -14.55 -5.82
N ALA A 66 -6.49 -14.02 -6.55
CA ALA A 66 -6.28 -13.47 -7.89
C ALA A 66 -5.26 -12.31 -7.86
N THR A 67 -5.39 -11.40 -6.90
CA THR A 67 -4.44 -10.29 -6.70
C THR A 67 -3.03 -10.83 -6.50
N ARG A 68 -2.83 -11.81 -5.62
CA ARG A 68 -1.51 -12.41 -5.37
C ARG A 68 -0.89 -12.99 -6.64
N GLN A 69 -1.66 -13.72 -7.44
CA GLN A 69 -1.16 -14.30 -8.69
C GLN A 69 -0.84 -13.24 -9.76
N ILE A 70 -1.69 -12.24 -9.91
CA ILE A 70 -1.47 -11.13 -10.85
C ILE A 70 -0.21 -10.36 -10.47
N THR A 71 -0.09 -9.99 -9.19
CA THR A 71 1.02 -9.17 -8.73
C THR A 71 2.35 -9.91 -8.71
N ALA A 72 2.36 -11.21 -8.54
CA ALA A 72 3.57 -12.04 -8.61
C ALA A 72 4.11 -12.21 -10.03
N SER A 73 3.28 -12.05 -11.07
CA SER A 73 3.62 -12.38 -12.45
C SER A 73 3.53 -11.23 -13.44
N THR A 74 3.05 -10.06 -13.01
CA THR A 74 2.82 -8.88 -13.86
C THR A 74 3.03 -7.58 -13.09
N ASP A 75 3.21 -6.47 -13.82
CA ASP A 75 3.23 -5.11 -13.26
C ASP A 75 1.85 -4.46 -13.16
N VAL A 76 0.79 -5.21 -13.44
CA VAL A 76 -0.60 -4.73 -13.41
C VAL A 76 -0.97 -4.34 -11.99
N ARG A 77 -1.56 -3.17 -11.81
CA ARG A 77 -2.01 -2.67 -10.51
C ARG A 77 -3.42 -3.15 -10.22
N VAL A 78 -3.67 -3.50 -8.98
CA VAL A 78 -4.98 -3.99 -8.54
C VAL A 78 -5.61 -3.01 -7.56
N LEU A 79 -6.78 -2.49 -7.92
CA LEU A 79 -7.64 -1.68 -7.06
C LEU A 79 -8.80 -2.55 -6.58
N ILE A 80 -8.81 -2.85 -5.30
CA ILE A 80 -9.85 -3.69 -4.69
C ILE A 80 -11.15 -2.90 -4.55
N LEU A 81 -12.27 -3.55 -4.89
CA LEU A 81 -13.62 -3.06 -4.64
C LEU A 81 -14.29 -3.94 -3.59
N THR A 82 -14.99 -3.33 -2.61
CA THR A 82 -15.69 -4.05 -1.54
C THR A 82 -16.97 -3.36 -1.11
N THR A 83 -17.89 -4.09 -0.50
CA THR A 83 -19.17 -3.55 -0.05
C THR A 83 -19.15 -3.03 1.37
N PHE A 84 -18.66 -3.74 2.40
CA PHE A 84 -18.79 -3.25 3.79
C PHE A 84 -17.85 -3.83 4.86
N ASP A 85 -17.31 -5.03 4.76
CA ASP A 85 -16.48 -5.63 5.83
C ASP A 85 -14.99 -5.38 5.57
N LEU A 86 -14.55 -4.18 5.95
CA LEU A 86 -13.23 -3.63 5.61
C LEU A 86 -12.06 -4.27 6.34
N ASP A 87 -12.26 -4.76 7.58
CA ASP A 87 -11.10 -4.97 8.46
C ASP A 87 -10.30 -6.25 8.14
N GLU A 88 -10.97 -7.36 7.83
CA GLU A 88 -10.30 -8.65 7.60
C GLU A 88 -9.68 -8.77 6.20
N TYR A 89 -10.38 -8.25 5.18
CA TYR A 89 -9.96 -8.38 3.77
C TYR A 89 -8.96 -7.33 3.32
N VAL A 90 -9.00 -6.11 3.89
CA VAL A 90 -8.08 -5.02 3.52
C VAL A 90 -6.64 -5.45 3.72
N PHE A 91 -6.35 -6.02 4.89
CA PHE A 91 -4.99 -6.45 5.23
C PHE A 91 -4.50 -7.59 4.33
N ALA A 92 -5.36 -8.59 4.09
CA ALA A 92 -5.03 -9.72 3.22
C ALA A 92 -4.79 -9.26 1.77
N ALA A 93 -5.62 -8.34 1.25
CA ALA A 93 -5.48 -7.78 -0.09
C ALA A 93 -4.19 -6.99 -0.27
N LEU A 94 -3.81 -6.17 0.71
CA LEU A 94 -2.57 -5.40 0.67
C LEU A 94 -1.33 -6.30 0.74
N ARG A 95 -1.36 -7.34 1.57
CA ARG A 95 -0.31 -8.37 1.59
C ARG A 95 -0.23 -9.16 0.29
N ALA A 96 -1.34 -9.31 -0.41
CA ALA A 96 -1.38 -9.90 -1.75
C ALA A 96 -0.84 -8.95 -2.84
N GLY A 97 -0.57 -7.68 -2.52
CA GLY A 97 -0.01 -6.69 -3.43
C GLY A 97 -1.03 -5.74 -4.06
N ALA A 98 -2.23 -5.59 -3.47
CA ALA A 98 -3.19 -4.58 -3.93
C ALA A 98 -2.62 -3.17 -3.80
N SER A 99 -2.84 -2.34 -4.82
CA SER A 99 -2.35 -0.96 -4.92
C SER A 99 -3.36 0.07 -4.37
N GLY A 100 -4.55 -0.36 -4.02
CA GLY A 100 -5.59 0.52 -3.46
C GLY A 100 -6.84 -0.23 -3.07
N PHE A 101 -7.73 0.52 -2.40
CA PHE A 101 -8.99 0.01 -1.87
C PHE A 101 -10.09 1.04 -2.04
N LEU A 102 -11.27 0.62 -2.49
CA LEU A 102 -12.42 1.49 -2.71
C LEU A 102 -13.72 0.77 -2.34
N LEU A 103 -14.70 1.52 -1.89
CA LEU A 103 -16.04 0.98 -1.65
C LEU A 103 -16.83 0.91 -2.96
N LYS A 104 -17.65 -0.12 -3.15
CA LYS A 104 -18.49 -0.28 -4.35
C LYS A 104 -19.57 0.81 -4.48
N ASP A 105 -19.95 1.48 -3.39
CA ASP A 105 -20.87 2.61 -3.35
C ASP A 105 -20.21 3.97 -3.62
N THR A 106 -18.92 3.98 -3.92
CA THR A 106 -18.17 5.19 -4.28
C THR A 106 -18.78 5.88 -5.50
N VAL A 107 -18.86 7.21 -5.45
CA VAL A 107 -19.36 7.99 -6.58
C VAL A 107 -18.44 7.87 -7.81
N PRO A 108 -19.00 7.91 -9.04
CA PRO A 108 -18.22 7.70 -10.27
C PRO A 108 -16.96 8.56 -10.40
N ALA A 109 -17.01 9.82 -9.96
CA ALA A 109 -15.88 10.75 -10.04
C ALA A 109 -14.69 10.29 -9.19
N ASP A 110 -14.96 9.74 -8.00
CA ASP A 110 -13.93 9.23 -7.10
C ASP A 110 -13.35 7.91 -7.60
N LEU A 111 -14.16 7.04 -8.18
CA LEU A 111 -13.69 5.82 -8.86
C LEU A 111 -12.69 6.15 -9.97
N LEU A 112 -13.03 7.09 -10.85
CA LEU A 112 -12.16 7.49 -11.96
C LEU A 112 -10.88 8.16 -11.48
N THR A 113 -10.97 8.93 -10.41
CA THR A 113 -9.79 9.54 -9.75
C THR A 113 -8.91 8.46 -9.14
N ALA A 114 -9.52 7.48 -8.46
CA ALA A 114 -8.82 6.33 -7.88
C ALA A 114 -8.03 5.54 -8.93
N ILE A 115 -8.67 5.23 -10.07
CA ILE A 115 -8.01 4.53 -11.17
C ILE A 115 -6.81 5.33 -11.69
N ARG A 116 -6.91 6.66 -11.85
CA ARG A 116 -5.78 7.50 -12.29
C ARG A 116 -4.63 7.50 -11.30
N VAL A 117 -4.94 7.65 -10.01
CA VAL A 117 -3.95 7.66 -8.92
C VAL A 117 -3.20 6.33 -8.86
N VAL A 118 -3.94 5.23 -8.87
CA VAL A 118 -3.36 3.88 -8.87
C VAL A 118 -2.52 3.65 -10.14
N ALA A 119 -3.01 4.02 -11.31
CA ALA A 119 -2.28 3.90 -12.56
C ALA A 119 -0.98 4.73 -12.60
N ALA A 120 -0.93 5.85 -11.89
CA ALA A 120 0.28 6.66 -11.74
C ALA A 120 1.33 6.06 -10.78
N GLY A 121 0.98 4.98 -10.07
CA GLY A 121 1.86 4.35 -9.05
C GLY A 121 1.74 4.99 -7.68
N ASP A 122 0.84 5.96 -7.52
CA ASP A 122 0.48 6.49 -6.22
C ASP A 122 -0.54 5.55 -5.58
N ALA A 123 -0.36 5.22 -4.30
CA ALA A 123 -1.31 4.39 -3.58
C ALA A 123 -2.52 5.20 -3.15
N LEU A 124 -3.71 4.70 -3.44
CA LEU A 124 -4.94 5.29 -2.95
C LEU A 124 -5.37 4.58 -1.66
N LEU A 125 -4.86 5.06 -0.55
CA LEU A 125 -5.45 4.76 0.75
C LEU A 125 -6.00 6.07 1.31
N ALA A 126 -7.31 6.11 1.57
CA ALA A 126 -7.86 7.20 2.38
C ALA A 126 -7.10 7.25 3.72
N PRO A 127 -6.82 8.44 4.29
CA PRO A 127 -6.12 8.56 5.57
C PRO A 127 -6.77 7.76 6.71
N SER A 128 -8.09 7.54 6.64
CA SER A 128 -8.84 6.69 7.56
C SER A 128 -8.49 5.21 7.40
N VAL A 129 -8.31 4.72 6.17
CA VAL A 129 -7.90 3.33 5.88
C VAL A 129 -6.44 3.11 6.28
N THR A 130 -5.55 4.08 6.01
CA THR A 130 -4.16 4.02 6.46
C THR A 130 -4.07 3.94 7.98
N ARG A 131 -4.80 4.78 8.73
CA ARG A 131 -4.83 4.73 10.20
C ARG A 131 -5.40 3.41 10.75
N ARG A 132 -6.40 2.84 10.08
CA ARG A 132 -6.98 1.55 10.44
C ARG A 132 -6.03 0.39 10.18
N LEU A 133 -5.37 0.37 9.03
CA LEU A 133 -4.29 -0.57 8.72
C LEU A 133 -3.20 -0.54 9.80
N ILE A 134 -2.79 0.65 10.20
CA ILE A 134 -1.85 0.88 11.30
C ILE A 134 -2.33 0.17 12.58
N GLY A 135 -3.60 0.33 12.95
CA GLY A 135 -4.19 -0.31 14.12
C GLY A 135 -4.20 -1.85 14.06
N GLU A 136 -4.47 -2.42 12.89
CA GLU A 136 -4.48 -3.88 12.69
C GLU A 136 -3.06 -4.47 12.64
N PHE A 137 -2.09 -3.76 12.04
CA PHE A 137 -0.67 -4.14 12.12
C PHE A 137 -0.21 -4.23 13.57
N THR A 138 -0.63 -3.28 14.41
CA THR A 138 -0.28 -3.27 15.85
C THR A 138 -0.89 -4.45 16.60
N ARG A 139 -2.09 -4.90 16.22
CA ARG A 139 -2.74 -6.09 16.82
C ARG A 139 -2.18 -7.41 16.31
N ALA A 140 -1.84 -7.48 15.03
CA ALA A 140 -1.30 -8.69 14.41
C ALA A 140 0.16 -8.96 14.80
N PHE A 141 0.89 -7.95 15.26
CA PHE A 141 2.27 -8.04 15.73
C PHE A 141 2.42 -7.37 17.11
N PRO A 142 1.92 -8.00 18.19
CA PRO A 142 1.95 -7.43 19.55
C PRO A 142 3.35 -7.17 20.13
N GLY A 143 4.43 -7.62 19.45
CA GLY A 143 5.81 -7.40 19.85
C GLY A 143 6.47 -6.12 19.33
N ALA A 144 5.87 -5.42 18.36
CA ALA A 144 6.48 -4.22 17.77
C ALA A 144 6.22 -2.92 18.58
N GLY A 145 5.46 -2.97 19.66
CA GLY A 145 4.98 -1.79 20.38
C GLY A 145 5.34 -1.67 21.86
N THR A 146 6.07 -2.59 22.47
CA THR A 146 6.29 -2.57 23.93
C THR A 146 7.77 -2.66 24.31
N LEU A 147 8.46 -1.53 24.20
CA LEU A 147 9.66 -1.25 25.01
C LEU A 147 9.29 -0.21 26.08
N ALA A 148 8.40 -0.54 27.01
CA ALA A 148 8.33 0.12 28.31
C ALA A 148 7.56 -0.75 29.30
N ALA A 149 8.25 -1.16 30.37
CA ALA A 149 7.80 -1.77 31.62
C ALA A 149 7.56 -3.30 31.62
N ALA A 150 8.64 -4.03 31.71
CA ALA A 150 9.04 -5.00 32.72
C ALA A 150 8.05 -5.97 33.32
N ARG A 151 8.20 -7.24 33.04
CA ARG A 151 8.51 -8.28 34.07
C ARG A 151 8.93 -9.55 33.32
N PRO A 152 9.92 -10.31 33.80
CA PRO A 152 10.44 -11.46 33.07
C PRO A 152 9.49 -12.64 33.25
N VAL A 153 8.91 -13.12 32.13
CA VAL A 153 8.37 -14.46 32.03
C VAL A 153 9.06 -15.15 30.87
N GLN A 154 9.75 -16.21 31.18
CA GLN A 154 10.53 -17.07 30.31
C GLN A 154 9.67 -17.64 29.18
N GLY A 155 10.16 -17.50 27.93
CA GLY A 155 9.59 -18.15 26.77
C GLY A 155 10.45 -17.89 25.52
N ALA A 156 11.21 -18.89 25.10
CA ALA A 156 12.24 -18.85 24.04
C ALA A 156 11.74 -18.57 22.61
N ALA A 157 10.50 -18.14 22.41
CA ALA A 157 9.94 -17.82 21.08
C ALA A 157 9.93 -16.31 20.77
N ALA A 158 10.05 -15.44 21.78
CA ALA A 158 10.04 -13.99 21.59
C ALA A 158 11.40 -13.44 21.09
N SER A 159 12.50 -14.08 21.42
CA SER A 159 13.85 -13.60 21.06
C SER A 159 14.17 -13.72 19.56
N ALA A 160 13.63 -14.72 18.86
CA ALA A 160 13.93 -14.92 17.44
C ALA A 160 13.22 -13.90 16.52
N GLN A 161 12.07 -13.37 16.94
CA GLN A 161 11.33 -12.34 16.17
C GLN A 161 11.97 -10.95 16.35
N ASP A 162 12.40 -10.60 17.56
CA ASP A 162 13.09 -9.32 17.84
C ASP A 162 14.43 -9.25 17.11
N ASP A 163 15.16 -10.36 17.02
CA ASP A 163 16.40 -10.47 16.24
C ASP A 163 16.16 -10.32 14.73
N GLN A 164 15.06 -10.83 14.20
CA GLN A 164 14.72 -10.69 12.79
C GLN A 164 14.30 -9.27 12.42
N VAL A 165 13.51 -8.58 13.25
CA VAL A 165 13.11 -7.19 13.06
C VAL A 165 14.32 -6.26 13.17
N SER A 166 15.19 -6.47 14.14
CA SER A 166 16.42 -5.69 14.30
C SER A 166 17.36 -5.87 13.10
N ALA A 167 17.52 -7.10 12.62
CA ALA A 167 18.32 -7.38 11.42
C ALA A 167 17.70 -6.78 10.13
N ALA A 168 16.37 -6.72 10.03
CA ALA A 168 15.68 -6.11 8.90
C ALA A 168 15.81 -4.58 8.91
N CYS A 169 15.68 -3.94 10.06
CA CYS A 169 15.93 -2.51 10.24
C CYS A 169 17.37 -2.14 9.89
N GLY A 170 18.35 -2.92 10.34
CA GLY A 170 19.76 -2.74 10.01
C GLY A 170 20.07 -2.93 8.51
N ARG A 171 19.31 -3.73 7.79
CA ARG A 171 19.42 -3.84 6.32
C ARG A 171 18.93 -2.58 5.62
N LEU A 172 17.79 -2.02 6.04
CA LEU A 172 17.27 -0.76 5.49
C LEU A 172 18.25 0.39 5.67
N GLN A 173 18.86 0.52 6.85
CA GLN A 173 19.84 1.56 7.16
C GLN A 173 21.13 1.48 6.31
N ARG A 174 21.43 0.32 5.75
CA ARG A 174 22.57 0.12 4.82
C ARG A 174 22.23 0.46 3.37
N VAL A 175 20.96 0.37 2.98
CA VAL A 175 20.50 0.59 1.60
C VAL A 175 20.00 2.01 1.39
N LEU A 176 19.39 2.61 2.43
CA LEU A 176 18.79 3.94 2.37
C LEU A 176 19.67 4.98 3.05
N THR A 177 19.70 6.18 2.46
CA THR A 177 20.27 7.37 3.11
C THR A 177 19.39 7.82 4.29
N GLU A 178 19.92 8.64 5.19
CA GLU A 178 19.15 9.19 6.32
C GLU A 178 17.89 9.94 5.81
N ARG A 179 18.02 10.70 4.72
CA ARG A 179 16.90 11.42 4.12
C ARG A 179 15.82 10.48 3.55
N GLU A 180 16.22 9.39 2.95
CA GLU A 180 15.28 8.38 2.45
C GLU A 180 14.59 7.63 3.60
N LEU A 181 15.29 7.34 4.70
CA LEU A 181 14.68 6.78 5.91
C LEU A 181 13.67 7.74 6.54
N GLU A 182 13.95 9.04 6.56
CA GLU A 182 13.06 10.07 7.04
C GLU A 182 11.77 10.11 6.19
N VAL A 183 11.91 10.16 4.86
CA VAL A 183 10.79 10.12 3.93
C VAL A 183 9.99 8.81 4.07
N LEU A 184 10.66 7.67 4.24
CA LEU A 184 9.97 6.38 4.44
C LEU A 184 9.15 6.37 5.74
N ARG A 185 9.64 6.97 6.83
CA ARG A 185 8.86 7.14 8.07
C ARG A 185 7.62 8.02 7.87
N MET A 186 7.73 9.10 7.09
CA MET A 186 6.60 9.97 6.77
C MET A 186 5.56 9.25 5.89
N VAL A 187 6.03 8.47 4.91
CA VAL A 187 5.17 7.58 4.11
C VAL A 187 4.43 6.59 5.02
N ALA A 188 5.11 5.99 6.00
CA ALA A 188 4.51 5.06 6.95
C ALA A 188 3.48 5.72 7.89
N ARG A 189 3.59 7.04 8.13
CA ARG A 189 2.57 7.84 8.84
C ARG A 189 1.34 8.14 7.97
N GLY A 190 1.36 7.81 6.68
CA GLY A 190 0.29 8.10 5.74
C GLY A 190 0.31 9.52 5.16
N MET A 191 1.42 10.26 5.29
CA MET A 191 1.54 11.63 4.78
C MET A 191 1.57 11.63 3.25
N SER A 192 0.85 12.53 2.60
CA SER A 192 0.91 12.78 1.16
C SER A 192 2.25 13.41 0.74
N ASN A 193 2.54 13.44 -0.55
CA ASN A 193 3.76 14.12 -1.05
C ASN A 193 3.76 15.63 -0.76
N ALA A 194 2.58 16.26 -0.66
CA ALA A 194 2.45 17.65 -0.27
C ALA A 194 2.80 17.86 1.21
N GLU A 195 2.25 17.04 2.11
CA GLU A 195 2.56 17.09 3.55
C GLU A 195 4.04 16.76 3.83
N ILE A 196 4.63 15.79 3.11
CA ILE A 196 6.07 15.50 3.19
C ILE A 196 6.88 16.71 2.72
N ALA A 197 6.45 17.39 1.66
CA ALA A 197 7.14 18.57 1.15
C ALA A 197 7.11 19.73 2.16
N GLU A 198 5.99 19.95 2.82
CA GLU A 198 5.84 20.96 3.89
C GLU A 198 6.75 20.63 5.09
N GLU A 199 6.69 19.40 5.62
CA GLU A 199 7.47 18.95 6.76
C GLU A 199 8.97 19.06 6.52
N LEU A 200 9.41 18.72 5.30
CA LEU A 200 10.82 18.74 4.90
C LEU A 200 11.30 20.07 4.30
N THR A 201 10.41 21.06 4.15
CA THR A 201 10.68 22.36 3.53
C THR A 201 11.27 22.22 2.14
N ILE A 202 10.69 21.35 1.31
CA ILE A 202 11.08 21.09 -0.09
C ILE A 202 9.88 21.26 -1.04
N SER A 203 10.12 21.20 -2.36
CA SER A 203 9.02 21.22 -3.30
C SER A 203 8.25 19.89 -3.34
N PRO A 204 6.94 19.88 -3.66
CA PRO A 204 6.18 18.65 -3.88
C PRO A 204 6.78 17.73 -4.95
N ALA A 205 7.40 18.31 -5.98
CA ALA A 205 8.11 17.57 -7.02
C ALA A 205 9.35 16.85 -6.46
N THR A 206 10.08 17.47 -5.53
CA THR A 206 11.22 16.88 -4.85
C THR A 206 10.77 15.75 -3.93
N ALA A 207 9.68 15.94 -3.16
CA ALA A 207 9.11 14.88 -2.33
C ALA A 207 8.69 13.67 -3.19
N LYS A 208 8.03 13.90 -4.32
CA LYS A 208 7.68 12.83 -5.29
C LYS A 208 8.91 12.08 -5.79
N THR A 209 10.00 12.78 -6.07
CA THR A 209 11.26 12.16 -6.50
C THR A 209 11.87 11.28 -5.40
N HIS A 210 11.84 11.71 -4.14
CA HIS A 210 12.31 10.89 -3.01
C HIS A 210 11.47 9.62 -2.85
N VAL A 211 10.15 9.71 -2.97
CA VAL A 211 9.27 8.54 -2.93
C VAL A 211 9.55 7.60 -4.11
N ALA A 212 9.75 8.12 -5.32
CA ALA A 212 10.10 7.30 -6.48
C ALA A 212 11.44 6.56 -6.32
N HIS A 213 12.45 7.22 -5.73
CA HIS A 213 13.72 6.57 -5.40
C HIS A 213 13.56 5.45 -4.35
N LEU A 214 12.69 5.66 -3.34
CA LEU A 214 12.38 4.61 -2.37
C LEU A 214 11.73 3.39 -3.03
N LEU A 215 10.76 3.61 -3.93
CA LEU A 215 10.12 2.53 -4.69
C LEU A 215 11.15 1.71 -5.45
N THR A 216 12.05 2.38 -6.16
CA THR A 216 13.11 1.72 -6.95
C THR A 216 14.11 0.98 -6.05
N LYS A 217 14.59 1.60 -4.97
CA LYS A 217 15.62 1.01 -4.08
C LYS A 217 15.12 -0.18 -3.27
N LEU A 218 13.85 -0.17 -2.91
CA LEU A 218 13.21 -1.21 -2.10
C LEU A 218 12.46 -2.24 -2.95
N ASP A 219 12.52 -2.12 -4.28
CA ASP A 219 11.77 -2.95 -5.23
C ASP A 219 10.27 -3.00 -4.88
N ALA A 220 9.75 -1.83 -4.49
CA ALA A 220 8.37 -1.67 -4.08
C ALA A 220 7.52 -1.19 -5.27
N ARG A 221 6.39 -1.84 -5.52
CA ARG A 221 5.52 -1.56 -6.68
C ARG A 221 4.77 -0.24 -6.55
N ASP A 222 4.44 0.12 -5.31
CA ASP A 222 3.65 1.31 -4.99
C ASP A 222 3.91 1.77 -3.56
N ARG A 223 3.30 2.89 -3.21
CA ARG A 223 3.44 3.52 -1.89
C ARG A 223 2.98 2.62 -0.73
N ILE A 224 2.01 1.74 -0.97
CA ILE A 224 1.50 0.83 0.07
C ILE A 224 2.58 -0.17 0.46
N GLN A 225 3.32 -0.68 -0.52
CA GLN A 225 4.43 -1.58 -0.26
C GLN A 225 5.51 -0.90 0.59
N LEU A 226 5.76 0.39 0.39
CA LEU A 226 6.67 1.17 1.27
C LEU A 226 6.16 1.21 2.72
N VAL A 227 4.85 1.43 2.91
CA VAL A 227 4.23 1.38 4.25
C VAL A 227 4.44 0.00 4.87
N ILE A 228 4.10 -1.08 4.14
CA ILE A 228 4.27 -2.45 4.61
C ILE A 228 5.72 -2.74 5.02
N ILE A 229 6.69 -2.36 4.17
CA ILE A 229 8.12 -2.53 4.44
C ILE A 229 8.52 -1.80 5.72
N ALA A 230 8.10 -0.54 5.90
CA ALA A 230 8.42 0.25 7.09
C ALA A 230 7.91 -0.40 8.38
N TYR A 231 6.72 -1.02 8.34
CA TYR A 231 6.16 -1.76 9.47
C TYR A 231 6.86 -3.10 9.71
N GLN A 232 7.04 -3.91 8.67
CA GLN A 232 7.68 -5.23 8.78
C GLN A 232 9.12 -5.16 9.28
N THR A 233 9.81 -4.06 8.97
CA THR A 233 11.20 -3.83 9.39
C THR A 233 11.32 -3.12 10.74
N GLY A 234 10.20 -2.78 11.38
CA GLY A 234 10.19 -2.04 12.64
C GLY A 234 10.70 -0.60 12.54
N LEU A 235 10.89 -0.06 11.31
CA LEU A 235 11.29 1.33 11.10
C LEU A 235 10.24 2.32 11.62
N TYR A 236 8.98 1.90 11.61
CA TYR A 236 7.85 2.65 12.16
C TYR A 236 6.95 1.72 12.96
N SER A 237 6.56 2.17 14.17
CA SER A 237 5.59 1.50 15.02
C SER A 237 4.58 2.53 15.55
N PRO A 238 3.26 2.29 15.43
CA PRO A 238 2.24 3.19 15.98
C PRO A 238 2.32 3.20 17.50
N GLY A 239 2.56 4.36 18.10
CA GLY A 239 2.70 4.51 19.55
C GLY A 239 4.13 4.45 20.08
N GLY A 240 5.12 4.17 19.25
CA GLY A 240 6.53 4.35 19.57
C GLY A 240 6.88 5.84 19.62
N ARG A 241 7.56 6.26 20.72
CA ARG A 241 8.16 7.59 20.78
C ARG A 241 9.13 7.73 19.60
N PRO A 242 9.11 8.84 18.84
CA PRO A 242 10.09 9.04 17.80
C PRO A 242 11.49 8.93 18.42
N PRO A 243 12.47 8.29 17.75
CA PRO A 243 13.85 8.31 18.23
C PRO A 243 14.26 9.77 18.38
N GLU A 244 14.84 10.10 19.52
CA GLU A 244 15.40 11.44 19.74
C GLU A 244 16.38 11.75 18.60
N PRO A 245 16.33 12.98 18.04
CA PRO A 245 17.31 13.39 17.05
C PRO A 245 18.71 13.21 17.65
N PRO A 246 19.70 12.74 16.86
CA PRO A 246 21.05 12.62 17.34
C PRO A 246 21.52 13.99 17.85
N ASP A 247 22.11 13.97 19.04
CA ASP A 247 22.63 15.13 19.76
C ASP A 247 23.81 15.71 18.94
N TYR A 248 23.51 16.66 18.04
CA TYR A 248 24.55 17.40 17.35
C TYR A 248 25.06 18.48 18.31
N PRO A 249 26.30 18.43 18.77
CA PRO A 249 26.88 19.49 19.57
C PRO A 249 26.90 20.76 18.70
N LEU A 250 26.03 21.73 19.03
CA LEU A 250 26.11 23.07 18.50
C LEU A 250 27.49 23.67 18.87
N ARG A 251 28.47 23.56 17.96
CA ARG A 251 29.67 24.34 18.03
C ARG A 251 29.36 25.76 17.56
N PHE A 252 28.92 26.59 18.50
CA PHE A 252 29.12 28.03 18.39
C PHE A 252 30.51 28.30 18.99
N SER A 253 31.44 28.70 18.15
CA SER A 253 32.66 29.40 18.59
C SER A 253 32.50 30.88 18.30
N PRO A 254 32.98 31.76 19.18
CA PRO A 254 32.80 33.20 19.14
C PRO A 254 33.52 33.89 17.98
#